data_325f61bfb4d9b301b650abb8d6385045
#
_entry.id   325f61bfb4d9b301b650abb8d6385045
#
_cell.length_a   1.000
_cell.length_b   1.000
_cell.length_c   1.000
_cell.angle_alpha   90.00
_cell.angle_beta   90.00
_cell.angle_gamma   90.00
#
_symmetry.space_group_name_H-M   'P 1'
#
loop_
_entity.id
_entity.type
_entity.pdbx_description
1 polymer ?
#
loop_
_entity_poly.entity_id
_entity_poly.type
_entity_poly.pdbx_seq_one_letter_code
_entity_poly.pdbx_strand_id
1 'polypeptide(L)'
;MRKSPLEKGWIVFTLVAILIVIGTVGYMTLSNVSFIDGLYMTIITISTVGYREVADLSPAGKIFTICIILSGLGIVSYSLLEAVSFLIDGGVKRIFRRKAMEKQIARMVDHIIVCGAGQTGSSVIEQFALTKTQFIVVEHQETRATELAEAGVPVICGDATNEDILIQAGISQAKGLVSCLENDAHNVYTILTARGLNPKLYIVARSIEKGSAEKLKRAGADKTISPNEIGGIRMAYLMLKPHVMSFLDIVNRFDDELLELGEVTVEAEAELSGLMVRDAGIPQRTGLIIIAIRNPGEKLRFNPGPNEQLSPESSMLVLGKSDKIEMLRAMASNKKKE
;
A
#
# COMPACT_ATOMS: atom_id res chain seq x y z
N MET A 1 -16.98 13.60 -11.70
CA MET A 1 -16.66 12.27 -12.27
C MET A 1 -15.96 12.49 -13.62
N ARG A 2 -14.64 12.31 -13.69
CA ARG A 2 -13.92 12.31 -14.98
C ARG A 2 -14.17 10.95 -15.64
N LYS A 3 -14.80 10.96 -16.82
CA LYS A 3 -15.02 9.74 -17.63
C LYS A 3 -13.68 9.08 -17.96
N SER A 4 -13.65 7.77 -17.98
CA SER A 4 -12.43 7.02 -18.31
C SER A 4 -11.96 7.34 -19.75
N PRO A 5 -10.65 7.24 -20.05
CA PRO A 5 -10.14 7.47 -21.41
C PRO A 5 -10.80 6.60 -22.47
N LEU A 6 -11.19 5.37 -22.08
CA LEU A 6 -11.90 4.45 -22.97
C LEU A 6 -13.34 4.92 -23.28
N GLU A 7 -14.06 5.46 -22.29
CA GLU A 7 -15.40 6.02 -22.53
C GLU A 7 -15.36 7.24 -23.44
N LYS A 8 -14.34 8.08 -23.31
CA LYS A 8 -14.14 9.24 -24.20
C LYS A 8 -13.83 8.81 -25.63
N GLY A 9 -13.00 7.79 -25.83
CA GLY A 9 -12.72 7.21 -27.14
C GLY A 9 -13.97 6.68 -27.84
N TRP A 10 -14.85 6.00 -27.10
CA TRP A 10 -16.13 5.53 -27.61
C TRP A 10 -17.06 6.68 -28.03
N ILE A 11 -17.07 7.78 -27.28
CA ILE A 11 -17.87 8.99 -27.64
C ILE A 11 -17.41 9.56 -28.97
N VAL A 12 -16.09 9.74 -29.15
CA VAL A 12 -15.53 10.23 -30.41
C VAL A 12 -15.87 9.30 -31.57
N PHE A 13 -15.67 8.00 -31.40
CA PHE A 13 -16.00 7.02 -32.46
C PHE A 13 -17.49 7.07 -32.84
N THR A 14 -18.37 7.18 -31.86
CA THR A 14 -19.82 7.29 -32.10
C THR A 14 -20.18 8.59 -32.85
N LEU A 15 -19.57 9.72 -32.46
CA LEU A 15 -19.80 11.00 -33.13
C LEU A 15 -19.33 10.99 -34.59
N VAL A 16 -18.16 10.40 -34.85
CA VAL A 16 -17.65 10.25 -36.24
C VAL A 16 -18.57 9.33 -37.05
N ALA A 17 -19.01 8.22 -36.51
CA ALA A 17 -19.92 7.30 -37.18
C ALA A 17 -21.26 7.97 -37.54
N ILE A 18 -21.83 8.71 -36.58
CA ILE A 18 -23.05 9.50 -36.81
C ILE A 18 -22.85 10.54 -37.93
N LEU A 19 -21.71 11.25 -37.89
CA LEU A 19 -21.40 12.27 -38.88
C LEU A 19 -21.23 11.66 -40.30
N ILE A 20 -20.62 10.49 -40.41
CA ILE A 20 -20.49 9.74 -41.66
C ILE A 20 -21.88 9.36 -42.20
N VAL A 21 -22.76 8.83 -41.35
CA VAL A 21 -24.12 8.46 -41.76
C VAL A 21 -24.91 9.68 -42.21
N ILE A 22 -24.92 10.76 -41.43
CA ILE A 22 -25.62 12.02 -41.78
C ILE A 22 -25.07 12.59 -43.06
N GLY A 23 -23.75 12.66 -43.23
CA GLY A 23 -23.10 13.20 -44.41
C GLY A 23 -23.44 12.37 -45.65
N THR A 24 -23.35 11.05 -45.60
CA THR A 24 -23.67 10.15 -46.71
C THR A 24 -25.13 10.32 -47.14
N VAL A 25 -26.07 10.21 -46.20
CA VAL A 25 -27.50 10.36 -46.49
C VAL A 25 -27.85 11.76 -47.02
N GLY A 26 -27.23 12.79 -46.43
CA GLY A 26 -27.42 14.18 -46.86
C GLY A 26 -26.98 14.43 -48.31
N TYR A 27 -25.81 13.91 -48.72
CA TYR A 27 -25.36 14.02 -50.11
C TYR A 27 -26.25 13.23 -51.06
N MET A 28 -26.68 12.02 -50.69
CA MET A 28 -27.62 11.23 -51.51
C MET A 28 -28.92 11.99 -51.75
N THR A 29 -29.45 12.65 -50.74
CA THR A 29 -30.77 13.31 -50.81
C THR A 29 -30.70 14.70 -51.44
N LEU A 30 -29.66 15.50 -51.16
CA LEU A 30 -29.53 16.88 -51.61
C LEU A 30 -28.85 17.07 -52.98
N SER A 31 -27.99 16.10 -53.35
CA SER A 31 -27.23 16.12 -54.60
C SER A 31 -27.54 14.98 -55.54
N ASN A 32 -28.48 14.10 -55.17
CA ASN A 32 -28.96 12.94 -55.95
C ASN A 32 -27.82 12.02 -56.45
N VAL A 33 -26.80 11.79 -55.60
CA VAL A 33 -25.62 10.96 -55.88
C VAL A 33 -25.82 9.52 -55.38
N SER A 34 -25.00 8.59 -55.88
CA SER A 34 -25.01 7.23 -55.41
C SER A 34 -24.54 7.13 -53.93
N PHE A 35 -24.86 6.02 -53.27
CA PHE A 35 -24.37 5.78 -51.89
C PHE A 35 -22.83 5.86 -51.79
N ILE A 36 -22.12 5.31 -52.78
CA ILE A 36 -20.66 5.29 -52.80
C ILE A 36 -20.12 6.70 -52.96
N ASP A 37 -20.71 7.50 -53.85
CA ASP A 37 -20.29 8.90 -54.05
C ASP A 37 -20.59 9.78 -52.85
N GLY A 38 -21.74 9.60 -52.17
CA GLY A 38 -22.10 10.28 -50.94
C GLY A 38 -21.17 9.94 -49.79
N LEU A 39 -20.83 8.65 -49.64
CA LEU A 39 -19.87 8.20 -48.65
C LEU A 39 -18.46 8.74 -48.91
N TYR A 40 -18.01 8.68 -50.17
CA TYR A 40 -16.73 9.21 -50.58
C TYR A 40 -16.63 10.73 -50.33
N MET A 41 -17.63 11.52 -50.75
CA MET A 41 -17.71 12.95 -50.47
C MET A 41 -17.65 13.24 -48.96
N THR A 42 -18.37 12.48 -48.15
CA THR A 42 -18.37 12.64 -46.70
C THR A 42 -16.99 12.39 -46.10
N ILE A 43 -16.34 11.29 -46.50
CA ILE A 43 -15.02 10.92 -46.00
C ILE A 43 -13.96 11.97 -46.40
N ILE A 44 -13.90 12.39 -47.67
CA ILE A 44 -12.90 13.37 -48.13
C ILE A 44 -13.12 14.75 -47.49
N THR A 45 -14.36 15.08 -47.14
CA THR A 45 -14.71 16.33 -46.45
C THR A 45 -14.29 16.30 -44.98
N ILE A 46 -14.67 15.22 -44.25
CA ILE A 46 -14.33 15.07 -42.83
C ILE A 46 -12.82 14.91 -42.64
N SER A 47 -12.14 14.19 -43.56
CA SER A 47 -10.69 14.00 -43.53
C SER A 47 -9.88 15.24 -43.92
N THR A 48 -10.54 16.33 -44.30
CA THR A 48 -9.93 17.57 -44.76
C THR A 48 -9.05 17.44 -46.01
N VAL A 49 -9.21 16.34 -46.77
CA VAL A 49 -8.43 16.10 -48.02
C VAL A 49 -8.95 16.90 -49.17
N GLY A 50 -10.28 16.97 -49.39
CA GLY A 50 -10.95 17.90 -50.28
C GLY A 50 -10.50 17.88 -51.75
N TYR A 51 -10.38 16.68 -52.37
CA TYR A 51 -9.88 16.60 -53.74
C TYR A 51 -10.70 17.41 -54.77
N ARG A 52 -11.98 17.10 -54.93
CA ARG A 52 -12.94 17.83 -55.75
C ARG A 52 -14.35 17.31 -55.47
N GLU A 53 -15.33 18.11 -55.82
CA GLU A 53 -16.74 17.70 -55.82
C GLU A 53 -16.98 16.57 -56.85
N VAL A 54 -17.67 15.50 -56.43
CA VAL A 54 -17.98 14.37 -57.32
C VAL A 54 -19.21 14.66 -58.18
N ALA A 55 -20.05 15.61 -57.75
CA ALA A 55 -21.23 16.06 -58.44
C ALA A 55 -21.45 17.55 -58.25
N ASP A 56 -22.20 18.19 -59.17
CA ASP A 56 -22.60 19.59 -59.03
C ASP A 56 -23.53 19.75 -57.83
N LEU A 57 -23.05 20.46 -56.81
CA LEU A 57 -23.82 20.70 -55.59
C LEU A 57 -24.87 21.79 -55.79
N SER A 58 -26.11 21.50 -55.46
CA SER A 58 -27.16 22.48 -55.33
C SER A 58 -26.82 23.54 -54.25
N PRO A 59 -27.45 24.74 -54.25
CA PRO A 59 -27.23 25.72 -53.17
C PRO A 59 -27.47 25.12 -51.77
N ALA A 60 -28.46 24.24 -51.61
CA ALA A 60 -28.73 23.54 -50.38
C ALA A 60 -27.62 22.52 -50.03
N GLY A 61 -27.09 21.82 -51.07
CA GLY A 61 -25.94 20.91 -50.90
C GLY A 61 -24.67 21.62 -50.45
N LYS A 62 -24.42 22.83 -50.94
CA LYS A 62 -23.28 23.68 -50.51
C LYS A 62 -23.39 24.11 -49.06
N ILE A 63 -24.58 24.53 -48.59
CA ILE A 63 -24.82 24.87 -47.18
C ILE A 63 -24.64 23.63 -46.29
N PHE A 64 -25.17 22.50 -46.74
CA PHE A 64 -25.00 21.23 -46.01
C PHE A 64 -23.52 20.86 -45.90
N THR A 65 -22.75 20.98 -46.97
CA THR A 65 -21.30 20.74 -46.97
C THR A 65 -20.56 21.63 -45.94
N ILE A 66 -20.94 22.90 -45.87
CA ILE A 66 -20.37 23.82 -44.85
C ILE A 66 -20.66 23.32 -43.43
N CYS A 67 -21.89 22.86 -43.17
CA CYS A 67 -22.25 22.31 -41.87
C CYS A 67 -21.42 21.04 -41.56
N ILE A 68 -21.22 20.14 -42.52
CA ILE A 68 -20.39 18.94 -42.37
C ILE A 68 -18.92 19.33 -42.10
N ILE A 69 -18.37 20.31 -42.80
CA ILE A 69 -16.99 20.78 -42.61
C ILE A 69 -16.84 21.33 -41.18
N LEU A 70 -17.71 22.20 -40.72
CA LEU A 70 -17.63 22.81 -39.39
C LEU A 70 -17.78 21.76 -38.29
N SER A 71 -18.71 20.80 -38.45
CA SER A 71 -18.92 19.70 -37.51
C SER A 71 -17.72 18.76 -37.51
N GLY A 72 -17.20 18.39 -38.67
CA GLY A 72 -16.03 17.54 -38.82
C GLY A 72 -14.77 18.15 -38.18
N LEU A 73 -14.54 19.44 -38.46
CA LEU A 73 -13.41 20.18 -37.87
C LEU A 73 -13.50 20.22 -36.34
N GLY A 74 -14.70 20.42 -35.78
CA GLY A 74 -14.93 20.39 -34.33
C GLY A 74 -14.60 19.04 -33.71
N ILE A 75 -15.07 17.94 -34.32
CA ILE A 75 -14.84 16.59 -33.86
C ILE A 75 -13.34 16.21 -33.96
N VAL A 76 -12.69 16.52 -35.07
CA VAL A 76 -11.26 16.25 -35.28
C VAL A 76 -10.40 17.01 -34.27
N SER A 77 -10.69 18.33 -34.10
CA SER A 77 -9.95 19.15 -33.13
C SER A 77 -10.11 18.65 -31.70
N TYR A 78 -11.32 18.25 -31.29
CA TYR A 78 -11.58 17.66 -30.00
C TYR A 78 -10.80 16.33 -29.82
N SER A 79 -10.82 15.47 -30.83
CA SER A 79 -10.12 14.20 -30.83
C SER A 79 -8.60 14.37 -30.70
N LEU A 80 -8.04 15.35 -31.39
CA LEU A 80 -6.61 15.67 -31.31
C LEU A 80 -6.22 16.18 -29.94
N LEU A 81 -7.00 17.07 -29.35
CA LEU A 81 -6.78 17.57 -27.99
C LEU A 81 -6.81 16.43 -26.95
N GLU A 82 -7.77 15.51 -27.05
CA GLU A 82 -7.85 14.35 -26.16
C GLU A 82 -6.65 13.40 -26.36
N ALA A 83 -6.22 13.17 -27.61
CA ALA A 83 -5.05 12.34 -27.89
C ALA A 83 -3.76 12.95 -27.33
N VAL A 84 -3.57 14.26 -27.51
CA VAL A 84 -2.43 15.00 -26.94
C VAL A 84 -2.47 14.97 -25.41
N SER A 85 -3.63 15.22 -24.80
CA SER A 85 -3.80 15.12 -23.34
C SER A 85 -3.45 13.72 -22.83
N PHE A 86 -3.91 12.66 -23.51
CA PHE A 86 -3.57 11.26 -23.14
C PHE A 86 -2.06 11.00 -23.20
N LEU A 87 -1.35 11.56 -24.18
CA LEU A 87 0.11 11.42 -24.28
C LEU A 87 0.84 12.21 -23.18
N ILE A 88 0.40 13.46 -22.93
CA ILE A 88 0.98 14.33 -21.88
C ILE A 88 0.74 13.73 -20.50
N ASP A 89 -0.46 13.22 -20.22
CA ASP A 89 -0.82 12.57 -18.96
C ASP A 89 -0.12 11.20 -18.75
N GLY A 90 0.79 10.83 -19.64
CA GLY A 90 1.60 9.62 -19.54
C GLY A 90 0.79 8.33 -19.70
N GLY A 91 -0.35 8.35 -20.37
CA GLY A 91 -1.25 7.20 -20.54
C GLY A 91 -0.55 5.97 -21.11
N VAL A 92 0.33 6.14 -22.09
CA VAL A 92 1.14 5.05 -22.66
C VAL A 92 2.12 4.48 -21.63
N LYS A 93 2.84 5.34 -20.89
CA LYS A 93 3.78 4.94 -19.84
C LYS A 93 3.07 4.18 -18.71
N ARG A 94 1.84 4.58 -18.38
CA ARG A 94 0.99 3.92 -17.37
C ARG A 94 0.64 2.48 -17.77
N ILE A 95 0.27 2.24 -19.04
CA ILE A 95 -0.06 0.90 -19.55
C ILE A 95 1.16 -0.04 -19.48
N PHE A 96 2.33 0.44 -19.92
CA PHE A 96 3.56 -0.37 -19.87
C PHE A 96 3.99 -0.65 -18.41
N ARG A 97 3.90 0.36 -17.52
CA ARG A 97 4.22 0.21 -16.09
C ARG A 97 3.29 -0.80 -15.43
N ARG A 98 1.99 -0.75 -15.70
CA ARG A 98 1.01 -1.71 -15.18
C ARG A 98 1.35 -3.14 -15.57
N LYS A 99 1.65 -3.42 -16.85
CA LYS A 99 2.07 -4.75 -17.31
C LYS A 99 3.38 -5.22 -16.70
N ALA A 100 4.35 -4.32 -16.49
CA ALA A 100 5.60 -4.65 -15.83
C ALA A 100 5.37 -5.00 -14.35
N MET A 101 4.51 -4.24 -13.67
CA MET A 101 4.13 -4.46 -12.27
C MET A 101 3.38 -5.77 -12.08
N GLU A 102 2.42 -6.11 -12.95
CA GLU A 102 1.71 -7.40 -12.93
C GLU A 102 2.69 -8.58 -13.04
N LYS A 103 3.71 -8.48 -13.93
CA LYS A 103 4.77 -9.49 -14.04
C LYS A 103 5.65 -9.56 -12.79
N GLN A 104 5.92 -8.45 -12.16
CA GLN A 104 6.70 -8.39 -10.91
C GLN A 104 5.93 -9.07 -9.79
N ILE A 105 4.65 -8.72 -9.61
CA ILE A 105 3.76 -9.28 -8.59
C ILE A 105 3.65 -10.80 -8.74
N ALA A 106 3.45 -11.30 -9.95
CA ALA A 106 3.34 -12.73 -10.22
C ALA A 106 4.58 -13.58 -9.86
N ARG A 107 5.73 -12.93 -9.60
CA ARG A 107 6.99 -13.59 -9.22
C ARG A 107 7.34 -13.42 -7.73
N MET A 108 6.53 -12.66 -6.99
CA MET A 108 6.81 -12.39 -5.58
C MET A 108 6.39 -13.59 -4.73
N VAL A 109 7.28 -13.98 -3.83
CA VAL A 109 7.06 -15.02 -2.81
C VAL A 109 7.48 -14.45 -1.45
N ASP A 110 6.90 -14.97 -0.37
CA ASP A 110 7.18 -14.52 1.01
C ASP A 110 6.98 -13.01 1.22
N HIS A 111 6.12 -12.40 0.44
CA HIS A 111 5.77 -10.99 0.54
C HIS A 111 4.61 -10.75 1.52
N ILE A 112 4.35 -9.49 1.85
CA ILE A 112 3.23 -9.06 2.68
C ILE A 112 2.22 -8.34 1.79
N ILE A 113 0.93 -8.64 1.96
CA ILE A 113 -0.15 -7.93 1.27
C ILE A 113 -0.69 -6.85 2.22
N VAL A 114 -0.70 -5.60 1.78
CA VAL A 114 -1.28 -4.47 2.51
C VAL A 114 -2.60 -4.07 1.85
N CYS A 115 -3.71 -4.31 2.52
CA CYS A 115 -5.05 -3.97 2.04
C CYS A 115 -5.47 -2.60 2.57
N GLY A 116 -5.58 -1.62 1.66
CA GLY A 116 -5.89 -0.23 1.93
C GLY A 116 -4.66 0.64 2.16
N ALA A 117 -4.56 1.75 1.41
CA ALA A 117 -3.49 2.74 1.49
C ALA A 117 -3.99 4.09 2.06
N GLY A 118 -4.97 4.05 2.97
CA GLY A 118 -5.39 5.19 3.78
C GLY A 118 -4.32 5.60 4.79
N GLN A 119 -4.67 6.42 5.80
CA GLN A 119 -3.69 6.91 6.79
C GLN A 119 -2.85 5.80 7.43
N THR A 120 -3.49 4.78 7.99
CA THR A 120 -2.78 3.68 8.65
C THR A 120 -1.97 2.84 7.65
N GLY A 121 -2.58 2.50 6.51
CA GLY A 121 -1.91 1.72 5.48
C GLY A 121 -0.70 2.44 4.89
N SER A 122 -0.77 3.76 4.69
CA SER A 122 0.36 4.56 4.21
C SER A 122 1.55 4.50 5.18
N SER A 123 1.32 4.59 6.49
CA SER A 123 2.39 4.45 7.49
C SER A 123 3.02 3.04 7.47
N VAL A 124 2.20 2.00 7.27
CA VAL A 124 2.71 0.61 7.12
C VAL A 124 3.56 0.47 5.86
N ILE A 125 3.08 1.01 4.73
CA ILE A 125 3.79 1.01 3.44
C ILE A 125 5.14 1.72 3.56
N GLU A 126 5.17 2.90 4.16
CA GLU A 126 6.40 3.67 4.39
C GLU A 126 7.41 2.87 5.24
N GLN A 127 6.96 2.26 6.33
CA GLN A 127 7.82 1.45 7.19
C GLN A 127 8.38 0.23 6.45
N PHE A 128 7.57 -0.45 5.63
CA PHE A 128 8.05 -1.59 4.83
C PHE A 128 9.02 -1.16 3.74
N ALA A 129 8.84 0.04 3.16
CA ALA A 129 9.78 0.60 2.20
C ALA A 129 11.13 0.92 2.85
N LEU A 130 11.13 1.55 4.04
CA LEU A 130 12.35 1.86 4.81
C LEU A 130 13.13 0.58 5.18
N THR A 131 12.43 -0.46 5.61
CA THR A 131 13.04 -1.75 6.01
C THR A 131 13.33 -2.68 4.83
N LYS A 132 13.07 -2.24 3.58
CA LYS A 132 13.22 -3.04 2.35
C LYS A 132 12.46 -4.38 2.39
N THR A 133 11.37 -4.43 3.13
CA THR A 133 10.49 -5.59 3.20
C THR A 133 9.73 -5.73 1.88
N GLN A 134 9.59 -6.95 1.36
CA GLN A 134 8.79 -7.18 0.15
C GLN A 134 7.30 -7.12 0.46
N PHE A 135 6.57 -6.24 -0.23
CA PHE A 135 5.12 -6.09 -0.04
C PHE A 135 4.41 -5.72 -1.33
N ILE A 136 3.11 -5.93 -1.35
CA ILE A 136 2.17 -5.53 -2.41
C ILE A 136 1.02 -4.79 -1.75
N VAL A 137 0.55 -3.73 -2.39
CA VAL A 137 -0.60 -2.96 -1.92
C VAL A 137 -1.84 -3.31 -2.74
N VAL A 138 -2.97 -3.49 -2.08
CA VAL A 138 -4.30 -3.54 -2.71
C VAL A 138 -5.05 -2.28 -2.30
N GLU A 139 -5.40 -1.44 -3.28
CA GLU A 139 -6.07 -0.16 -3.05
C GLU A 139 -7.22 0.02 -4.04
N HIS A 140 -8.42 0.38 -3.54
CA HIS A 140 -9.62 0.48 -4.36
C HIS A 140 -9.74 1.82 -5.10
N GLN A 141 -9.15 2.90 -4.55
CA GLN A 141 -9.18 4.22 -5.16
C GLN A 141 -8.15 4.32 -6.29
N GLU A 142 -8.61 4.50 -7.54
CA GLU A 142 -7.76 4.56 -8.73
C GLU A 142 -6.71 5.68 -8.63
N THR A 143 -7.07 6.83 -8.09
CA THR A 143 -6.15 7.97 -7.90
C THR A 143 -5.00 7.59 -6.98
N ARG A 144 -5.31 6.99 -5.82
CA ARG A 144 -4.31 6.59 -4.85
C ARG A 144 -3.44 5.44 -5.34
N ALA A 145 -4.03 4.45 -6.01
CA ALA A 145 -3.28 3.36 -6.64
C ALA A 145 -2.32 3.88 -7.73
N THR A 146 -2.73 4.89 -8.49
CA THR A 146 -1.87 5.53 -9.50
C THR A 146 -0.67 6.25 -8.86
N GLU A 147 -0.89 7.03 -7.79
CA GLU A 147 0.17 7.70 -7.05
C GLU A 147 1.22 6.70 -6.51
N LEU A 148 0.76 5.60 -5.91
CA LEU A 148 1.63 4.54 -5.42
C LEU A 148 2.43 3.88 -6.55
N ALA A 149 1.77 3.59 -7.67
CA ALA A 149 2.43 3.04 -8.85
C ALA A 149 3.49 4.01 -9.41
N GLU A 150 3.23 5.32 -9.42
CA GLU A 150 4.18 6.35 -9.84
C GLU A 150 5.39 6.44 -8.89
N ALA A 151 5.17 6.24 -7.60
CA ALA A 151 6.22 6.13 -6.60
C ALA A 151 7.02 4.80 -6.68
N GLY A 152 6.65 3.87 -7.58
CA GLY A 152 7.32 2.59 -7.74
C GLY A 152 6.87 1.50 -6.76
N VAL A 153 5.79 1.73 -6.00
CA VAL A 153 5.22 0.75 -5.07
C VAL A 153 4.41 -0.29 -5.86
N PRO A 154 4.64 -1.60 -5.66
CA PRO A 154 3.81 -2.64 -6.25
C PRO A 154 2.37 -2.53 -5.73
N VAL A 155 1.42 -2.22 -6.62
CA VAL A 155 0.03 -1.99 -6.26
C VAL A 155 -0.93 -2.61 -7.25
N ILE A 156 -2.02 -3.17 -6.74
CA ILE A 156 -3.17 -3.65 -7.50
C ILE A 156 -4.33 -2.70 -7.18
N CYS A 157 -4.91 -2.10 -8.22
CA CYS A 157 -6.12 -1.32 -8.09
C CYS A 157 -7.33 -2.26 -8.05
N GLY A 158 -7.96 -2.40 -6.89
CA GLY A 158 -9.11 -3.28 -6.70
C GLY A 158 -9.61 -3.32 -5.27
N ASP A 159 -10.75 -3.98 -5.10
CA ASP A 159 -11.37 -4.18 -3.79
C ASP A 159 -10.76 -5.40 -3.09
N ALA A 160 -10.13 -5.20 -1.93
CA ALA A 160 -9.49 -6.26 -1.16
C ALA A 160 -10.49 -7.29 -0.57
N THR A 161 -11.79 -6.99 -0.59
CA THR A 161 -12.81 -7.98 -0.22
C THR A 161 -13.06 -9.02 -1.32
N ASN A 162 -12.64 -8.74 -2.55
CA ASN A 162 -12.81 -9.64 -3.69
C ASN A 162 -11.68 -10.69 -3.71
N GLU A 163 -12.08 -11.96 -3.81
CA GLU A 163 -11.19 -13.12 -3.88
C GLU A 163 -10.21 -13.04 -5.05
N ASP A 164 -10.67 -12.66 -6.24
CA ASP A 164 -9.84 -12.55 -7.45
C ASP A 164 -8.70 -11.53 -7.27
N ILE A 165 -8.95 -10.45 -6.55
CA ILE A 165 -7.94 -9.41 -6.27
C ILE A 165 -6.86 -9.94 -5.32
N LEU A 166 -7.25 -10.70 -4.29
CA LEU A 166 -6.30 -11.33 -3.38
C LEU A 166 -5.48 -12.42 -4.07
N ILE A 167 -6.10 -13.18 -5.00
CA ILE A 167 -5.39 -14.17 -5.84
C ILE A 167 -4.37 -13.45 -6.73
N GLN A 168 -4.74 -12.34 -7.38
CA GLN A 168 -3.83 -11.51 -8.16
C GLN A 168 -2.68 -10.96 -7.32
N ALA A 169 -2.94 -10.65 -6.03
CA ALA A 169 -1.91 -10.23 -5.08
C ALA A 169 -1.00 -11.38 -4.61
N GLY A 170 -1.19 -12.60 -5.10
CA GLY A 170 -0.36 -13.75 -4.77
C GLY A 170 -0.54 -14.28 -3.35
N ILE A 171 -1.76 -14.23 -2.82
CA ILE A 171 -2.07 -14.58 -1.42
C ILE A 171 -1.62 -15.99 -1.02
N SER A 172 -1.63 -16.94 -1.96
CA SER A 172 -1.16 -18.32 -1.71
C SER A 172 0.34 -18.40 -1.41
N GLN A 173 1.12 -17.44 -1.88
CA GLN A 173 2.58 -17.34 -1.69
C GLN A 173 2.99 -16.24 -0.71
N ALA A 174 2.03 -15.48 -0.20
CA ALA A 174 2.28 -14.44 0.78
C ALA A 174 2.55 -15.04 2.18
N LYS A 175 3.47 -14.43 2.93
CA LYS A 175 3.73 -14.77 4.33
C LYS A 175 2.81 -14.05 5.31
N GLY A 176 2.24 -12.90 4.90
CA GLY A 176 1.39 -12.10 5.78
C GLY A 176 0.45 -11.18 5.04
N LEU A 177 -0.58 -10.72 5.75
CA LEU A 177 -1.53 -9.74 5.28
C LEU A 177 -1.79 -8.70 6.39
N VAL A 178 -1.77 -7.43 6.02
CA VAL A 178 -2.16 -6.31 6.88
C VAL A 178 -3.45 -5.70 6.33
N SER A 179 -4.54 -5.83 7.06
CA SER A 179 -5.84 -5.25 6.68
C SER A 179 -6.02 -3.90 7.35
N CYS A 180 -5.99 -2.82 6.54
CA CYS A 180 -6.08 -1.42 6.97
C CYS A 180 -7.23 -0.68 6.28
N LEU A 181 -8.32 -1.37 5.95
CA LEU A 181 -9.48 -0.80 5.26
C LEU A 181 -10.22 0.22 6.14
N GLU A 182 -11.10 0.99 5.51
CA GLU A 182 -11.76 2.14 6.15
C GLU A 182 -12.83 1.76 7.18
N ASN A 183 -13.38 0.53 7.13
CA ASN A 183 -14.36 0.05 8.10
C ASN A 183 -14.11 -1.40 8.53
N ASP A 184 -14.61 -1.76 9.71
CA ASP A 184 -14.39 -3.08 10.29
C ASP A 184 -15.11 -4.21 9.54
N ALA A 185 -16.23 -3.92 8.86
CA ALA A 185 -16.94 -4.93 8.07
C ALA A 185 -16.10 -5.39 6.87
N HIS A 186 -15.48 -4.45 6.15
CA HIS A 186 -14.55 -4.78 5.05
C HIS A 186 -13.31 -5.51 5.57
N ASN A 187 -12.77 -5.11 6.74
CA ASN A 187 -11.65 -5.82 7.36
C ASN A 187 -12.04 -7.27 7.70
N VAL A 188 -13.20 -7.51 8.30
CA VAL A 188 -13.70 -8.86 8.61
C VAL A 188 -13.85 -9.69 7.33
N TYR A 189 -14.45 -9.12 6.29
CA TYR A 189 -14.66 -9.84 5.02
C TYR A 189 -13.33 -10.21 4.35
N THR A 190 -12.42 -9.27 4.27
CA THR A 190 -11.07 -9.50 3.72
C THR A 190 -10.31 -10.59 4.50
N ILE A 191 -10.40 -10.59 5.84
CA ILE A 191 -9.76 -11.61 6.69
C ILE A 191 -10.34 -12.99 6.43
N LEU A 192 -11.68 -13.11 6.35
CA LEU A 192 -12.36 -14.38 6.06
C LEU A 192 -11.93 -14.93 4.70
N THR A 193 -11.95 -14.09 3.67
CA THR A 193 -11.51 -14.45 2.31
C THR A 193 -10.04 -14.86 2.32
N ALA A 194 -9.17 -14.06 2.94
CA ALA A 194 -7.74 -14.31 3.02
C ALA A 194 -7.42 -15.63 3.74
N ARG A 195 -8.09 -15.90 4.87
CA ARG A 195 -7.91 -17.12 5.65
C ARG A 195 -8.42 -18.35 4.89
N GLY A 196 -9.51 -18.21 4.11
CA GLY A 196 -10.01 -19.25 3.22
C GLY A 196 -9.02 -19.61 2.11
N LEU A 197 -8.38 -18.61 1.49
CA LEU A 197 -7.39 -18.79 0.44
C LEU A 197 -6.03 -19.30 0.93
N ASN A 198 -5.59 -18.84 2.11
CA ASN A 198 -4.32 -19.25 2.71
C ASN A 198 -4.47 -19.45 4.22
N PRO A 199 -4.72 -20.71 4.67
CA PRO A 199 -4.91 -21.01 6.11
C PRO A 199 -3.70 -20.72 6.99
N LYS A 200 -2.49 -20.64 6.43
CA LYS A 200 -1.24 -20.38 7.16
C LYS A 200 -0.82 -18.92 7.19
N LEU A 201 -1.55 -18.05 6.53
CA LEU A 201 -1.22 -16.64 6.40
C LEU A 201 -1.23 -15.93 7.76
N TYR A 202 -0.19 -15.16 8.08
CA TYR A 202 -0.19 -14.33 9.29
C TYR A 202 -0.94 -13.02 9.03
N ILE A 203 -2.05 -12.80 9.73
CA ILE A 203 -2.97 -11.71 9.47
C ILE A 203 -2.98 -10.72 10.62
N VAL A 204 -2.62 -9.47 10.33
CA VAL A 204 -2.75 -8.32 11.24
C VAL A 204 -3.87 -7.42 10.74
N ALA A 205 -4.80 -7.06 11.59
CA ALA A 205 -5.95 -6.26 11.21
C ALA A 205 -6.10 -4.99 12.05
N ARG A 206 -6.45 -3.90 11.37
CA ARG A 206 -6.87 -2.66 12.01
C ARG A 206 -8.29 -2.83 12.57
N SER A 207 -8.47 -2.54 13.86
CA SER A 207 -9.76 -2.37 14.52
C SER A 207 -10.07 -0.89 14.63
N ILE A 208 -11.27 -0.48 14.23
CA ILE A 208 -11.70 0.91 14.22
C ILE A 208 -12.67 1.17 15.37
N GLU A 209 -13.70 0.36 15.49
CA GLU A 209 -14.73 0.50 16.51
C GLU A 209 -14.34 -0.25 17.78
N LYS A 210 -14.80 0.27 18.93
CA LYS A 210 -14.63 -0.38 20.22
C LYS A 210 -15.32 -1.75 20.22
N GLY A 211 -14.56 -2.81 20.52
CA GLY A 211 -15.06 -4.19 20.54
C GLY A 211 -14.98 -4.94 19.20
N SER A 212 -14.55 -4.30 18.10
CA SER A 212 -14.35 -4.98 16.81
C SER A 212 -13.14 -5.91 16.81
N ALA A 213 -12.17 -5.69 17.68
CA ALA A 213 -10.97 -6.52 17.79
C ALA A 213 -11.28 -8.02 17.94
N GLU A 214 -12.24 -8.36 18.78
CA GLU A 214 -12.64 -9.76 18.99
C GLU A 214 -13.38 -10.36 17.77
N LYS A 215 -14.14 -9.53 17.02
CA LYS A 215 -14.80 -9.98 15.77
C LYS A 215 -13.75 -10.28 14.70
N LEU A 216 -12.74 -9.41 14.56
CA LEU A 216 -11.64 -9.58 13.62
C LEU A 216 -10.81 -10.84 13.95
N LYS A 217 -10.53 -11.10 15.22
CA LYS A 217 -9.86 -12.34 15.64
C LYS A 217 -10.70 -13.58 15.33
N ARG A 218 -12.01 -13.56 15.61
CA ARG A 218 -12.92 -14.66 15.25
C ARG A 218 -13.01 -14.89 13.75
N ALA A 219 -12.86 -13.83 12.94
CA ALA A 219 -12.77 -13.93 11.49
C ALA A 219 -11.45 -14.56 11.02
N GLY A 220 -10.44 -14.68 11.87
CA GLY A 220 -9.17 -15.34 11.56
C GLY A 220 -7.94 -14.43 11.60
N ALA A 221 -8.05 -13.19 12.14
CA ALA A 221 -6.87 -12.37 12.37
C ALA A 221 -6.02 -12.89 13.53
N ASP A 222 -4.71 -13.01 13.34
CA ASP A 222 -3.75 -13.42 14.38
C ASP A 222 -3.53 -12.30 15.38
N LYS A 223 -3.51 -11.05 14.92
CA LYS A 223 -3.37 -9.85 15.76
C LYS A 223 -4.30 -8.75 15.27
N THR A 224 -4.76 -7.96 16.23
CA THR A 224 -5.58 -6.76 15.96
C THR A 224 -4.95 -5.55 16.64
N ILE A 225 -5.00 -4.41 15.96
CA ILE A 225 -4.49 -3.13 16.46
C ILE A 225 -5.57 -2.06 16.27
N SER A 226 -5.79 -1.23 17.30
CA SER A 226 -6.61 -0.03 17.23
C SER A 226 -5.72 1.22 17.28
N PRO A 227 -5.28 1.77 16.13
CA PRO A 227 -4.39 2.93 16.10
C PRO A 227 -5.00 4.16 16.77
N ASN A 228 -6.32 4.35 16.63
CA ASN A 228 -7.03 5.47 17.23
C ASN A 228 -7.03 5.41 18.76
N GLU A 229 -7.22 4.22 19.33
CA GLU A 229 -7.19 4.03 20.79
C GLU A 229 -5.76 4.23 21.31
N ILE A 230 -4.77 3.61 20.68
CA ILE A 230 -3.36 3.77 21.03
C ILE A 230 -2.95 5.25 20.94
N GLY A 231 -3.28 5.92 19.84
CA GLY A 231 -2.97 7.33 19.62
C GLY A 231 -3.68 8.23 20.63
N GLY A 232 -4.95 7.99 20.93
CA GLY A 232 -5.73 8.73 21.91
C GLY A 232 -5.16 8.61 23.33
N ILE A 233 -4.84 7.39 23.76
CA ILE A 233 -4.18 7.14 25.04
C ILE A 233 -2.84 7.88 25.10
N ARG A 234 -2.03 7.80 24.04
CA ARG A 234 -0.72 8.46 23.98
C ARG A 234 -0.84 9.99 24.07
N MET A 235 -1.81 10.59 23.35
CA MET A 235 -2.08 12.02 23.44
C MET A 235 -2.47 12.44 24.87
N ALA A 236 -3.35 11.66 25.52
CA ALA A 236 -3.71 11.92 26.92
C ALA A 236 -2.51 11.86 27.86
N TYR A 237 -1.65 10.86 27.72
CA TYR A 237 -0.44 10.75 28.53
C TYR A 237 0.58 11.87 28.26
N LEU A 238 0.70 12.36 27.02
CA LEU A 238 1.54 13.52 26.71
C LEU A 238 1.09 14.77 27.47
N MET A 239 -0.22 14.95 27.66
CA MET A 239 -0.76 16.05 28.46
C MET A 239 -0.59 15.84 29.97
N LEU A 240 -0.80 14.62 30.45
CA LEU A 240 -0.80 14.29 31.88
C LEU A 240 0.62 14.08 32.43
N LYS A 241 1.52 13.51 31.65
CA LYS A 241 2.87 13.10 32.08
C LYS A 241 3.92 13.32 30.97
N PRO A 242 4.15 14.59 30.54
CA PRO A 242 5.00 14.89 29.37
C PRO A 242 6.43 14.33 29.50
N HIS A 243 7.04 14.45 30.68
CA HIS A 243 8.42 13.99 30.92
C HIS A 243 8.55 12.46 30.82
N VAL A 244 7.53 11.70 31.25
CA VAL A 244 7.54 10.24 31.15
C VAL A 244 7.42 9.82 29.68
N MET A 245 6.58 10.50 28.91
CA MET A 245 6.41 10.20 27.48
C MET A 245 7.66 10.56 26.69
N SER A 246 8.29 11.69 26.97
CA SER A 246 9.58 12.05 26.36
C SER A 246 10.67 10.99 26.64
N PHE A 247 10.71 10.46 27.85
CA PHE A 247 11.64 9.40 28.21
C PHE A 247 11.36 8.10 27.42
N LEU A 248 10.07 7.69 27.30
CA LEU A 248 9.69 6.50 26.51
C LEU A 248 9.97 6.70 25.02
N ASP A 249 9.86 7.92 24.50
CA ASP A 249 10.20 8.24 23.12
C ASP A 249 11.71 8.10 22.85
N ILE A 250 12.55 8.45 23.83
CA ILE A 250 14.00 8.26 23.79
C ILE A 250 14.34 6.77 23.75
N VAL A 251 13.68 5.97 24.59
CA VAL A 251 13.89 4.50 24.67
C VAL A 251 13.42 3.78 23.41
N ASN A 252 12.38 4.27 22.72
CA ASN A 252 11.81 3.62 21.54
C ASN A 252 12.38 4.11 20.19
N ARG A 253 13.30 5.09 20.17
CA ARG A 253 13.94 5.51 18.91
C ARG A 253 15.03 4.51 18.54
N PHE A 254 14.84 3.82 17.42
CA PHE A 254 15.80 2.88 16.82
C PHE A 254 17.00 3.55 16.12
N ASP A 255 17.17 4.88 16.25
CA ASP A 255 18.26 5.61 15.60
C ASP A 255 19.26 6.14 16.62
N ASP A 256 20.51 5.73 16.41
CA ASP A 256 21.80 6.21 16.95
C ASP A 256 21.87 6.87 18.34
N GLU A 257 22.63 6.21 19.23
CA GLU A 257 23.27 6.68 20.46
C GLU A 257 22.43 6.86 21.73
N LEU A 258 21.12 6.59 21.72
CA LEU A 258 20.29 6.72 22.91
C LEU A 258 19.96 5.34 23.53
N LEU A 259 19.40 5.33 24.70
CA LEU A 259 19.14 4.14 25.52
C LEU A 259 18.26 3.10 24.83
N GLU A 260 18.73 1.88 24.77
CA GLU A 260 18.01 0.70 24.25
C GLU A 260 17.55 -0.20 25.41
N LEU A 261 16.37 -0.81 25.22
CA LEU A 261 15.89 -1.86 26.12
C LEU A 261 16.30 -3.20 25.55
N GLY A 262 17.25 -3.87 26.23
CA GLY A 262 17.78 -5.18 25.82
C GLY A 262 17.33 -6.29 26.73
N GLU A 263 17.13 -7.49 26.16
CA GLU A 263 16.98 -8.73 26.91
C GLU A 263 18.27 -9.53 26.78
N VAL A 264 18.81 -9.96 27.92
CA VAL A 264 20.05 -10.75 28.02
C VAL A 264 19.79 -11.98 28.85
N THR A 265 20.04 -13.17 28.28
CA THR A 265 19.89 -14.45 28.95
C THR A 265 21.25 -14.94 29.47
N VAL A 266 21.32 -15.41 30.71
CA VAL A 266 22.51 -15.92 31.33
C VAL A 266 22.67 -17.40 31.00
N GLU A 267 23.73 -17.76 30.27
CA GLU A 267 24.05 -19.16 29.99
C GLU A 267 24.53 -19.92 31.25
N ALA A 268 24.31 -21.22 31.31
CA ALA A 268 24.59 -22.02 32.48
C ALA A 268 26.06 -21.98 32.95
N GLU A 269 26.99 -21.89 31.99
CA GLU A 269 28.43 -21.83 32.25
C GLU A 269 29.01 -20.41 32.27
N ALA A 270 28.15 -19.39 32.16
CA ALA A 270 28.59 -18.01 32.08
C ALA A 270 29.21 -17.48 33.37
N GLU A 271 30.08 -16.46 33.25
CA GLU A 271 30.68 -15.75 34.38
C GLU A 271 29.63 -15.26 35.39
N LEU A 272 28.49 -14.80 34.91
CA LEU A 272 27.39 -14.24 35.69
C LEU A 272 26.50 -15.31 36.35
N SER A 273 26.59 -16.56 35.90
CA SER A 273 25.72 -17.65 36.39
C SER A 273 25.97 -17.95 37.87
N GLY A 274 24.89 -17.95 38.65
CA GLY A 274 24.92 -18.22 40.09
C GLY A 274 25.36 -17.05 40.98
N LEU A 275 25.78 -15.90 40.39
CA LEU A 275 26.14 -14.68 41.16
C LEU A 275 24.89 -13.96 41.67
N MET A 276 25.03 -13.23 42.78
CA MET A 276 24.05 -12.25 43.19
C MET A 276 24.18 -10.99 42.35
N VAL A 277 23.09 -10.23 42.14
CA VAL A 277 23.09 -8.99 41.39
C VAL A 277 24.19 -8.02 41.85
N ARG A 278 24.39 -7.90 43.17
CA ARG A 278 25.45 -7.06 43.74
C ARG A 278 26.86 -7.53 43.35
N ASP A 279 27.07 -8.84 43.29
CA ASP A 279 28.39 -9.44 43.06
C ASP A 279 28.72 -9.50 41.55
N ALA A 280 27.70 -9.51 40.70
CA ALA A 280 27.83 -9.42 39.25
C ALA A 280 28.36 -8.06 38.77
N GLY A 281 28.16 -7.00 39.55
CA GLY A 281 28.69 -5.67 39.28
C GLY A 281 28.26 -5.09 37.92
N ILE A 282 27.09 -5.49 37.39
CA ILE A 282 26.63 -5.11 36.04
C ILE A 282 26.56 -3.60 35.87
N PRO A 283 25.91 -2.82 36.78
CA PRO A 283 25.85 -1.35 36.59
C PRO A 283 27.24 -0.73 36.63
N GLN A 284 28.16 -1.20 37.44
CA GLN A 284 29.53 -0.67 37.60
C GLN A 284 30.39 -0.96 36.36
N ARG A 285 30.22 -2.14 35.77
CA ARG A 285 31.05 -2.63 34.64
C ARG A 285 30.54 -2.14 33.31
N THR A 286 29.23 -1.98 33.15
CA THR A 286 28.59 -1.67 31.87
C THR A 286 27.88 -0.33 31.82
N GLY A 287 27.50 0.23 32.97
CA GLY A 287 26.63 1.42 33.05
C GLY A 287 25.16 1.11 32.77
N LEU A 288 24.78 -0.17 32.59
CA LEU A 288 23.41 -0.58 32.34
C LEU A 288 22.56 -0.56 33.62
N ILE A 289 21.29 -0.25 33.46
CA ILE A 289 20.28 -0.34 34.52
C ILE A 289 19.53 -1.67 34.35
N ILE A 290 19.52 -2.51 35.38
CA ILE A 290 18.70 -3.72 35.39
C ILE A 290 17.27 -3.34 35.77
N ILE A 291 16.34 -3.46 34.83
CA ILE A 291 14.93 -3.13 35.04
C ILE A 291 14.18 -4.28 35.68
N ALA A 292 14.43 -5.49 35.19
CA ALA A 292 13.77 -6.71 35.71
C ALA A 292 14.61 -7.93 35.45
N ILE A 293 14.35 -8.99 36.26
CA ILE A 293 14.92 -10.33 36.09
C ILE A 293 13.78 -11.35 36.07
N ARG A 294 13.93 -12.37 35.26
CA ARG A 294 13.06 -13.55 35.24
C ARG A 294 13.90 -14.80 35.35
N ASN A 295 13.78 -15.50 36.46
CA ASN A 295 14.37 -16.81 36.62
C ASN A 295 13.50 -17.89 35.95
N PRO A 296 14.08 -19.04 35.56
CA PRO A 296 13.33 -20.15 34.98
C PRO A 296 12.14 -20.55 35.84
N GLY A 297 10.94 -20.58 35.24
CA GLY A 297 9.69 -20.94 35.94
C GLY A 297 9.06 -19.83 36.78
N GLU A 298 9.72 -18.66 36.92
CA GLU A 298 9.20 -17.51 37.68
C GLU A 298 8.59 -16.44 36.79
N LYS A 299 7.80 -15.56 37.41
CA LYS A 299 7.31 -14.34 36.76
C LYS A 299 8.41 -13.28 36.73
N LEU A 300 8.33 -12.38 35.73
CA LEU A 300 9.22 -11.24 35.62
C LEU A 300 9.14 -10.38 36.88
N ARG A 301 10.28 -10.19 37.55
CA ARG A 301 10.41 -9.40 38.77
C ARG A 301 11.10 -8.10 38.48
N PHE A 302 10.38 -6.98 38.64
CA PHE A 302 10.88 -5.64 38.43
C PHE A 302 11.70 -5.13 39.60
N ASN A 303 12.70 -4.28 39.33
CA ASN A 303 13.61 -3.69 40.32
C ASN A 303 14.24 -4.75 41.22
N PRO A 304 15.05 -5.68 40.68
CA PRO A 304 15.64 -6.76 41.44
C PRO A 304 16.53 -6.23 42.58
N GLY A 305 16.42 -6.88 43.73
CA GLY A 305 17.24 -6.52 44.86
C GLY A 305 18.70 -6.97 44.71
N PRO A 306 19.64 -6.36 45.47
CA PRO A 306 21.07 -6.72 45.41
C PRO A 306 21.37 -8.16 45.73
N ASN A 307 20.51 -8.83 46.52
CA ASN A 307 20.65 -10.21 46.94
C ASN A 307 19.94 -11.23 46.04
N GLU A 308 19.39 -10.77 44.91
CA GLU A 308 18.75 -11.66 43.94
C GLU A 308 19.79 -12.40 43.12
N GLN A 309 19.58 -13.72 42.94
CA GLN A 309 20.53 -14.58 42.26
C GLN A 309 20.22 -14.65 40.77
N LEU A 310 21.26 -14.53 39.93
CA LEU A 310 21.23 -14.77 38.49
C LEU A 310 21.38 -16.27 38.25
N SER A 311 20.25 -16.97 38.22
CA SER A 311 20.24 -18.42 37.95
C SER A 311 20.62 -18.72 36.50
N PRO A 312 21.13 -19.93 36.21
CA PRO A 312 21.24 -20.39 34.81
C PRO A 312 19.93 -20.19 34.04
N GLU A 313 19.99 -19.74 32.80
CA GLU A 313 18.84 -19.44 31.93
C GLU A 313 17.93 -18.30 32.43
N SER A 314 18.37 -17.55 33.45
CA SER A 314 17.63 -16.31 33.78
C SER A 314 17.75 -15.27 32.69
N SER A 315 16.65 -14.53 32.43
CA SER A 315 16.60 -13.41 31.54
C SER A 315 16.62 -12.10 32.30
N MET A 316 17.49 -11.18 31.91
CA MET A 316 17.55 -9.82 32.43
C MET A 316 17.03 -8.83 31.39
N LEU A 317 16.11 -7.96 31.81
CA LEU A 317 15.70 -6.80 31.04
C LEU A 317 16.55 -5.60 31.47
N VAL A 318 17.34 -5.07 30.58
CA VAL A 318 18.31 -3.99 30.87
C VAL A 318 18.07 -2.78 29.98
N LEU A 319 18.42 -1.60 30.52
CA LEU A 319 18.35 -0.32 29.81
C LEU A 319 19.73 0.30 29.74
N GLY A 320 20.16 0.70 28.54
CA GLY A 320 21.41 1.40 28.31
C GLY A 320 21.80 1.47 26.83
N LYS A 321 23.05 1.83 26.55
CA LYS A 321 23.54 1.90 25.16
C LYS A 321 23.72 0.50 24.57
N SER A 322 23.48 0.37 23.25
CA SER A 322 23.57 -0.90 22.52
C SER A 322 24.92 -1.60 22.66
N ASP A 323 26.03 -0.84 22.59
CA ASP A 323 27.40 -1.37 22.80
C ASP A 323 27.59 -1.99 24.18
N LYS A 324 26.94 -1.45 25.19
CA LYS A 324 26.98 -1.94 26.58
C LYS A 324 26.11 -3.17 26.77
N ILE A 325 24.98 -3.24 26.05
CA ILE A 325 24.13 -4.45 26.05
C ILE A 325 24.89 -5.61 25.41
N GLU A 326 25.60 -5.40 24.28
CA GLU A 326 26.44 -6.41 23.68
C GLU A 326 27.60 -6.86 24.63
N MET A 327 28.20 -5.90 25.37
CA MET A 327 29.19 -6.23 26.38
C MET A 327 28.58 -7.13 27.48
N LEU A 328 27.36 -6.85 27.93
CA LEU A 328 26.67 -7.68 28.90
C LEU A 328 26.34 -9.08 28.34
N ARG A 329 25.92 -9.17 27.06
CA ARG A 329 25.70 -10.45 26.38
C ARG A 329 26.97 -11.30 26.36
N ALA A 330 28.12 -10.69 26.07
CA ALA A 330 29.40 -11.38 26.09
C ALA A 330 29.73 -11.91 27.51
N MET A 331 29.43 -11.13 28.57
CA MET A 331 29.62 -11.58 29.96
C MET A 331 28.65 -12.71 30.37
N ALA A 332 27.43 -12.67 29.78
CA ALA A 332 26.38 -13.67 30.06
C ALA A 332 26.57 -14.98 29.27
N SER A 333 27.44 -15.00 28.23
CA SER A 333 27.75 -16.18 27.41
C SER A 333 29.15 -16.74 27.59
N ASN A 334 30.10 -15.93 28.11
CA ASN A 334 31.49 -16.38 28.30
C ASN A 334 31.63 -17.32 29.53
N LYS A 335 32.36 -18.42 29.33
CA LYS A 335 32.69 -19.34 30.42
C LYS A 335 33.45 -18.64 31.54
N LYS A 336 33.15 -19.03 32.81
CA LYS A 336 33.97 -18.66 33.96
C LYS A 336 35.43 -19.03 33.65
N LYS A 337 36.33 -18.06 33.73
CA LYS A 337 37.75 -18.38 33.82
C LYS A 337 37.99 -18.99 35.19
N GLU A 338 38.39 -20.30 35.23
CA GLU A 338 38.89 -20.97 36.42
C GLU A 338 40.09 -20.25 37.02
#